data_14dadaa41979bceb952cf118f15a4e2b
#
_entry.id   14dadaa41979bceb952cf118f15a4e2b
#
_cell.length_a   1.000
_cell.length_b   1.000
_cell.length_c   1.000
_cell.angle_alpha   90.00
_cell.angle_beta   90.00
_cell.angle_gamma   90.00
#
_symmetry.space_group_name_H-M   'P 1'
#
loop_
_entity.id
_entity.type
_entity.pdbx_description
1 polymer ?
#
loop_
_entity_poly.entity_id
_entity_poly.type
_entity_poly.pdbx_seq_one_letter_code
_entity_poly.pdbx_strand_id
1 'polypeptide(L)'
;MIGSLRGQLLSRSPDAELLVEVSGIGYRVQATPRTAAAAAQMGSEVFLHVSHIVREDAQTLYGFATLDERRTFEALVGARGVGPTLALSILAVHHPDALRRAGAEDDVDIMCLVPGVGTKTAVRLLVELKSRLHLPEADAPPGADDVTAAPTAHDDARTDVRAALDGLGYGTEEIKGVLAELPAGDDAGRLLREALQRLAGVAA
;
A
#
# COMPACT_ATOMS: atom_id res chain seq x y z
N MET A 1 1.44 -2.91 -18.10
CA MET A 1 1.01 -2.34 -16.81
C MET A 1 2.05 -1.34 -16.36
N ILE A 2 1.63 -0.13 -15.95
CA ILE A 2 2.55 0.95 -15.55
C ILE A 2 2.50 1.03 -14.02
N GLY A 3 3.63 0.80 -13.34
CA GLY A 3 3.72 0.77 -11.88
C GLY A 3 4.40 2.00 -11.26
N SER A 4 5.17 2.74 -12.05
CA SER A 4 5.79 4.00 -11.63
C SER A 4 6.09 4.86 -12.84
N LEU A 5 6.21 6.17 -12.62
CA LEU A 5 6.70 7.14 -13.60
C LEU A 5 7.79 8.00 -12.96
N ARG A 6 8.89 8.18 -13.69
CA ARG A 6 9.93 9.17 -13.36
C ARG A 6 10.15 10.03 -14.57
N GLY A 7 9.98 11.34 -14.44
CA GLY A 7 10.13 12.26 -15.56
C GLY A 7 9.91 13.71 -15.15
N GLN A 8 9.83 14.59 -16.14
CA GLN A 8 9.65 16.02 -15.93
C GLN A 8 8.18 16.38 -15.77
N LEU A 9 7.84 17.14 -14.73
CA LEU A 9 6.49 17.68 -14.53
C LEU A 9 6.27 18.86 -15.49
N LEU A 10 5.43 18.65 -16.52
CA LEU A 10 5.13 19.70 -17.50
C LEU A 10 3.99 20.61 -17.06
N SER A 11 2.96 20.05 -16.45
CA SER A 11 1.83 20.83 -15.95
C SER A 11 1.10 20.16 -14.82
N ARG A 12 0.34 20.95 -14.06
CA ARG A 12 -0.54 20.54 -12.99
C ARG A 12 -1.87 21.31 -13.13
N SER A 13 -2.97 20.58 -13.22
CA SER A 13 -4.31 21.17 -13.30
C SER A 13 -4.88 21.49 -11.91
N PRO A 14 -5.90 22.36 -11.80
CA PRO A 14 -6.64 22.59 -10.56
C PRO A 14 -7.27 21.32 -9.98
N ASP A 15 -7.64 20.37 -10.84
CA ASP A 15 -8.25 19.08 -10.47
C ASP A 15 -7.21 18.01 -10.08
N ALA A 16 -5.97 18.45 -9.78
CA ALA A 16 -4.84 17.60 -9.40
C ALA A 16 -4.42 16.57 -10.48
N GLU A 17 -4.73 16.79 -11.75
CA GLU A 17 -4.13 16.04 -12.85
C GLU A 17 -2.72 16.56 -13.11
N LEU A 18 -1.76 15.65 -13.20
CA LEU A 18 -0.35 15.93 -13.52
C LEU A 18 -0.06 15.46 -14.93
N LEU A 19 0.67 16.26 -15.70
CA LEU A 19 1.27 15.86 -16.98
C LEU A 19 2.77 15.64 -16.75
N VAL A 20 3.19 14.38 -16.84
CA VAL A 20 4.59 13.98 -16.64
C VAL A 20 5.17 13.50 -17.95
N GLU A 21 6.26 14.12 -18.38
CA GLU A 21 6.99 13.70 -19.59
C GLU A 21 8.06 12.67 -19.22
N VAL A 22 8.03 11.54 -19.90
CA VAL A 22 9.05 10.50 -19.80
C VAL A 22 9.56 10.19 -21.21
N SER A 23 10.80 10.53 -21.50
CA SER A 23 11.46 10.28 -22.81
C SER A 23 10.65 10.82 -24.01
N GLY A 24 10.10 12.02 -23.88
CA GLY A 24 9.33 12.67 -24.96
C GLY A 24 7.84 12.27 -25.03
N ILE A 25 7.36 11.42 -24.13
CA ILE A 25 5.95 11.02 -24.05
C ILE A 25 5.33 11.63 -22.81
N GLY A 26 4.24 12.40 -22.99
CA GLY A 26 3.47 13.01 -21.89
C GLY A 26 2.41 12.06 -21.34
N TYR A 27 2.51 11.71 -20.07
CA TYR A 27 1.53 10.90 -19.36
C TYR A 27 0.62 11.78 -18.49
N ARG A 28 -0.70 11.64 -18.67
CA ARG A 28 -1.70 12.28 -17.81
C ARG A 28 -1.97 11.37 -16.61
N VAL A 29 -1.76 11.89 -15.41
CA VAL A 29 -1.82 11.13 -14.16
C VAL A 29 -2.79 11.83 -13.21
N GLN A 30 -3.85 11.15 -12.81
CA GLN A 30 -4.76 11.61 -11.77
C GLN A 30 -4.11 11.44 -10.40
N ALA A 31 -4.10 12.47 -9.58
CA ALA A 31 -3.48 12.43 -8.27
C ALA A 31 -4.39 12.99 -7.17
N THR A 32 -4.04 12.81 -5.92
CA THR A 32 -4.70 13.56 -4.84
C THR A 32 -4.18 15.01 -4.82
N PRO A 33 -4.96 15.98 -4.31
CA PRO A 33 -4.46 17.34 -4.13
C PRO A 33 -3.16 17.40 -3.33
N ARG A 34 -2.98 16.51 -2.36
CA ARG A 34 -1.76 16.40 -1.56
C ARG A 34 -0.58 15.94 -2.42
N THR A 35 -0.74 14.87 -3.18
CA THR A 35 0.29 14.39 -4.11
C THR A 35 0.65 15.47 -5.14
N ALA A 36 -0.34 16.14 -5.70
CA ALA A 36 -0.12 17.21 -6.65
C ALA A 36 0.58 18.43 -6.04
N ALA A 37 0.31 18.75 -4.78
CA ALA A 37 1.00 19.83 -4.06
C ALA A 37 2.44 19.44 -3.67
N ALA A 38 2.68 18.19 -3.31
CA ALA A 38 4.00 17.65 -2.99
C ALA A 38 4.87 17.41 -4.23
N ALA A 39 4.26 17.32 -5.42
CA ALA A 39 5.01 17.21 -6.66
C ALA A 39 5.90 18.44 -6.85
N ALA A 40 7.08 18.20 -7.40
CA ALA A 40 8.10 19.21 -7.62
C ALA A 40 7.57 20.44 -8.43
N GLN A 41 8.35 21.49 -8.51
CA GLN A 41 8.01 22.64 -9.35
C GLN A 41 7.91 22.21 -10.81
N MET A 42 7.07 22.91 -11.59
CA MET A 42 6.99 22.68 -13.04
C MET A 42 8.38 22.75 -13.68
N GLY A 43 8.67 21.80 -14.55
CA GLY A 43 9.98 21.65 -15.17
C GLY A 43 10.98 20.82 -14.37
N SER A 44 10.68 20.44 -13.11
CA SER A 44 11.54 19.56 -12.30
C SER A 44 11.18 18.08 -12.46
N GLU A 45 12.11 17.22 -12.11
CA GLU A 45 11.89 15.78 -12.09
C GLU A 45 10.92 15.40 -10.96
N VAL A 46 9.96 14.54 -11.26
CA VAL A 46 9.03 13.94 -10.31
C VAL A 46 9.09 12.42 -10.42
N PHE A 47 8.94 11.74 -9.29
CA PHE A 47 8.70 10.30 -9.22
C PHE A 47 7.33 10.04 -8.61
N LEU A 48 6.55 9.19 -9.27
CA LEU A 48 5.22 8.79 -8.81
C LEU A 48 5.11 7.26 -8.81
N HIS A 49 4.57 6.72 -7.75
CA HIS A 49 4.05 5.36 -7.75
C HIS A 49 2.70 5.35 -8.47
N VAL A 50 2.51 4.46 -9.43
CA VAL A 50 1.34 4.50 -10.31
C VAL A 50 0.50 3.24 -10.18
N SER A 51 -0.82 3.43 -10.10
CA SER A 51 -1.82 2.38 -10.34
C SER A 51 -2.45 2.61 -11.71
N HIS A 52 -2.29 1.64 -12.61
CA HIS A 52 -2.79 1.71 -13.99
C HIS A 52 -4.10 0.91 -14.08
N ILE A 53 -5.21 1.61 -14.22
CA ILE A 53 -6.53 1.00 -14.38
C ILE A 53 -6.91 1.00 -15.86
N VAL A 54 -7.13 -0.20 -16.37
CA VAL A 54 -7.55 -0.45 -17.75
C VAL A 54 -8.99 -0.91 -17.76
N ARG A 55 -9.83 -0.24 -18.55
CA ARG A 55 -11.22 -0.60 -18.84
C ARG A 55 -11.40 -0.72 -20.35
N GLU A 56 -12.56 -1.20 -20.79
CA GLU A 56 -12.83 -1.38 -22.21
C GLU A 56 -12.74 -0.07 -23.03
N ASP A 57 -13.12 1.04 -22.40
CA ASP A 57 -13.24 2.35 -23.04
C ASP A 57 -12.15 3.36 -22.60
N ALA A 58 -11.36 3.05 -21.58
CA ALA A 58 -10.39 3.99 -21.04
C ALA A 58 -9.21 3.33 -20.33
N GLN A 59 -8.06 4.00 -20.40
CA GLN A 59 -6.89 3.70 -19.58
C GLN A 59 -6.56 4.94 -18.74
N THR A 60 -6.52 4.77 -17.43
CA THR A 60 -6.28 5.87 -16.50
C THR A 60 -5.11 5.53 -15.57
N LEU A 61 -4.19 6.48 -15.41
CA LEU A 61 -3.08 6.40 -14.48
C LEU A 61 -3.44 7.20 -13.21
N TYR A 62 -3.30 6.57 -12.06
CA TYR A 62 -3.44 7.18 -10.74
C TYR A 62 -2.07 7.23 -10.09
N GLY A 63 -1.62 8.44 -9.70
CA GLY A 63 -0.27 8.68 -9.18
C GLY A 63 -0.27 9.06 -7.71
N PHE A 64 0.71 8.54 -6.99
CA PHE A 64 0.87 8.71 -5.55
C PHE A 64 2.32 9.04 -5.20
N ALA A 65 2.52 9.85 -4.15
CA ALA A 65 3.86 10.21 -3.69
C ALA A 65 4.57 9.01 -3.01
N THR A 66 3.81 8.14 -2.36
CA THR A 66 4.35 6.98 -1.64
C THR A 66 3.76 5.66 -2.16
N LEU A 67 4.51 4.58 -1.95
CA LEU A 67 4.05 3.23 -2.26
C LEU A 67 2.84 2.84 -1.39
N ASP A 68 2.81 3.30 -0.16
CA ASP A 68 1.73 3.04 0.79
C ASP A 68 0.40 3.67 0.34
N GLU A 69 0.43 4.91 -0.16
CA GLU A 69 -0.76 5.53 -0.77
C GLU A 69 -1.27 4.74 -1.97
N ARG A 70 -0.36 4.26 -2.85
CA ARG A 70 -0.74 3.42 -3.99
C ARG A 70 -1.38 2.11 -3.54
N ARG A 71 -0.77 1.40 -2.57
CA ARG A 71 -1.30 0.14 -2.03
C ARG A 71 -2.67 0.34 -1.39
N THR A 72 -2.83 1.41 -0.63
CA THR A 72 -4.11 1.78 -0.02
C THR A 72 -5.17 2.08 -1.07
N PHE A 73 -4.81 2.80 -2.14
CA PHE A 73 -5.71 3.04 -3.27
C PHE A 73 -6.16 1.72 -3.92
N GLU A 74 -5.25 0.81 -4.19
CA GLU A 74 -5.54 -0.49 -4.79
C GLU A 74 -6.43 -1.36 -3.88
N ALA A 75 -6.19 -1.33 -2.57
CA ALA A 75 -7.06 -1.99 -1.58
C ALA A 75 -8.48 -1.40 -1.57
N LEU A 76 -8.61 -0.06 -1.64
CA LEU A 76 -9.89 0.63 -1.73
C LEU A 76 -10.65 0.27 -3.01
N VAL A 77 -9.98 0.32 -4.17
CA VAL A 77 -10.58 -0.05 -5.48
C VAL A 77 -11.02 -1.51 -5.52
N GLY A 78 -10.31 -2.40 -4.82
CA GLY A 78 -10.69 -3.79 -4.65
C GLY A 78 -11.94 -4.00 -3.79
N ALA A 79 -12.37 -2.99 -3.01
CA ALA A 79 -13.55 -3.08 -2.17
C ALA A 79 -14.83 -2.95 -3.02
N ARG A 80 -15.83 -3.76 -2.67
CA ARG A 80 -17.10 -3.80 -3.44
C ARG A 80 -17.80 -2.44 -3.46
N GLY A 81 -18.04 -1.91 -4.67
CA GLY A 81 -18.73 -0.65 -4.89
C GLY A 81 -17.87 0.59 -4.68
N VAL A 82 -16.56 0.43 -4.62
CA VAL A 82 -15.58 1.53 -4.63
C VAL A 82 -14.95 1.62 -6.01
N GLY A 83 -15.30 2.68 -6.74
CA GLY A 83 -14.61 3.00 -7.97
C GLY A 83 -13.33 3.83 -7.71
N PRO A 84 -12.45 3.94 -8.72
CA PRO A 84 -11.21 4.70 -8.60
C PRO A 84 -11.39 6.15 -8.16
N THR A 85 -12.44 6.81 -8.64
CA THR A 85 -12.76 8.19 -8.26
C THR A 85 -13.08 8.32 -6.77
N LEU A 86 -13.87 7.39 -6.21
CA LEU A 86 -14.18 7.38 -4.79
C LEU A 86 -12.94 7.03 -3.95
N ALA A 87 -12.14 6.06 -4.38
CA ALA A 87 -10.88 5.72 -3.73
C ALA A 87 -9.92 6.91 -3.67
N LEU A 88 -9.80 7.66 -4.78
CA LEU A 88 -8.99 8.88 -4.81
C LEU A 88 -9.54 9.97 -3.87
N SER A 89 -10.87 10.14 -3.81
CA SER A 89 -11.52 11.09 -2.89
C SER A 89 -11.29 10.71 -1.42
N ILE A 90 -11.31 9.43 -1.09
CA ILE A 90 -10.98 8.94 0.27
C ILE A 90 -9.54 9.31 0.63
N LEU A 91 -8.58 9.05 -0.25
CA LEU A 91 -7.17 9.39 -0.03
C LEU A 91 -6.89 10.89 -0.10
N ALA A 92 -7.73 11.69 -0.75
CA ALA A 92 -7.63 13.14 -0.71
C ALA A 92 -7.95 13.72 0.68
N VAL A 93 -8.88 13.08 1.40
CA VAL A 93 -9.29 13.49 2.76
C VAL A 93 -8.43 12.83 3.83
N HIS A 94 -8.16 11.54 3.70
CA HIS A 94 -7.50 10.72 4.72
C HIS A 94 -6.16 10.17 4.25
N HIS A 95 -5.15 10.24 5.13
CA HIS A 95 -3.88 9.55 4.94
C HIS A 95 -4.07 8.03 5.20
N PRO A 96 -3.27 7.15 4.59
CA PRO A 96 -3.32 5.70 4.82
C PRO A 96 -3.37 5.30 6.30
N ASP A 97 -2.56 5.93 7.16
CA ASP A 97 -2.53 5.65 8.61
C ASP A 97 -3.86 5.98 9.32
N ALA A 98 -4.53 7.06 8.90
CA ALA A 98 -5.84 7.41 9.44
C ALA A 98 -6.90 6.37 9.06
N LEU A 99 -6.83 5.84 7.83
CA LEU A 99 -7.72 4.77 7.36
C LEU A 99 -7.48 3.45 8.10
N ARG A 100 -6.22 3.10 8.38
CA ARG A 100 -5.86 1.92 9.18
C ARG A 100 -6.40 2.04 10.61
N ARG A 101 -6.22 3.21 11.25
CA ARG A 101 -6.77 3.47 12.59
C ARG A 101 -8.30 3.43 12.59
N ALA A 102 -8.95 4.10 11.65
CA ALA A 102 -10.41 4.07 11.52
C ALA A 102 -10.94 2.62 11.36
N GLY A 103 -10.22 1.81 10.57
CA GLY A 103 -10.52 0.38 10.45
C GLY A 103 -10.34 -0.39 11.77
N ALA A 104 -9.29 -0.12 12.54
CA ALA A 104 -9.04 -0.78 13.82
C ALA A 104 -10.06 -0.39 14.91
N GLU A 105 -10.49 0.88 14.92
CA GLU A 105 -11.38 1.47 15.94
C GLU A 105 -12.86 1.43 15.54
N ASP A 106 -13.21 0.93 14.33
CA ASP A 106 -14.56 0.98 13.76
C ASP A 106 -15.12 2.41 13.63
N ASP A 107 -14.26 3.39 13.38
CA ASP A 107 -14.64 4.79 13.30
C ASP A 107 -15.36 5.11 11.98
N VAL A 108 -16.68 5.00 12.00
CA VAL A 108 -17.56 5.27 10.84
C VAL A 108 -17.57 6.77 10.51
N ASP A 109 -17.43 7.64 11.49
CA ASP A 109 -17.58 9.09 11.31
C ASP A 109 -16.44 9.65 10.47
N ILE A 110 -15.22 9.17 10.65
CA ILE A 110 -14.08 9.51 9.78
C ILE A 110 -14.41 9.26 8.31
N MET A 111 -14.98 8.09 8.00
CA MET A 111 -15.32 7.76 6.60
C MET A 111 -16.44 8.63 6.04
N CYS A 112 -17.36 9.10 6.88
CA CYS A 112 -18.45 10.00 6.48
C CYS A 112 -17.98 11.42 6.14
N LEU A 113 -16.75 11.80 6.50
CA LEU A 113 -16.15 13.09 6.08
C LEU A 113 -15.86 13.13 4.57
N VAL A 114 -15.82 11.98 3.90
CA VAL A 114 -15.54 11.89 2.47
C VAL A 114 -16.80 12.23 1.68
N PRO A 115 -16.77 13.21 0.77
CA PRO A 115 -17.92 13.53 -0.09
C PRO A 115 -18.40 12.29 -0.85
N GLY A 116 -19.70 12.00 -0.77
CA GLY A 116 -20.32 10.84 -1.43
C GLY A 116 -20.26 9.53 -0.61
N VAL A 117 -19.71 9.54 0.59
CA VAL A 117 -19.72 8.39 1.50
C VAL A 117 -20.76 8.63 2.59
N GLY A 118 -21.89 7.90 2.52
CA GLY A 118 -22.90 7.86 3.58
C GLY A 118 -22.61 6.74 4.58
N THR A 119 -23.29 6.77 5.74
CA THR A 119 -23.09 5.83 6.85
C THR A 119 -23.09 4.36 6.42
N LYS A 120 -24.04 3.94 5.58
CA LYS A 120 -24.10 2.54 5.09
C LYS A 120 -22.86 2.15 4.28
N THR A 121 -22.35 3.06 3.46
CA THR A 121 -21.13 2.84 2.67
C THR A 121 -19.91 2.84 3.58
N ALA A 122 -19.84 3.75 4.54
CA ALA A 122 -18.76 3.86 5.52
C ALA A 122 -18.58 2.56 6.33
N VAL A 123 -19.66 2.04 6.93
CA VAL A 123 -19.62 0.77 7.69
C VAL A 123 -19.10 -0.37 6.82
N ARG A 124 -19.62 -0.52 5.60
CA ARG A 124 -19.16 -1.57 4.70
C ARG A 124 -17.69 -1.42 4.33
N LEU A 125 -17.26 -0.20 4.02
CA LEU A 125 -15.86 0.09 3.68
C LEU A 125 -14.91 -0.25 4.82
N LEU A 126 -15.25 0.10 6.05
CA LEU A 126 -14.43 -0.24 7.22
C LEU A 126 -14.25 -1.74 7.39
N VAL A 127 -15.31 -2.53 7.25
CA VAL A 127 -15.22 -3.99 7.32
C VAL A 127 -14.28 -4.55 6.26
N GLU A 128 -14.38 -4.07 5.02
CA GLU A 128 -13.51 -4.52 3.94
C GLU A 128 -12.06 -4.02 4.09
N LEU A 129 -11.86 -2.78 4.58
CA LEU A 129 -10.54 -2.22 4.83
C LEU A 129 -9.81 -2.97 5.95
N LYS A 130 -10.50 -3.37 7.01
CA LYS A 130 -9.93 -4.22 8.06
C LYS A 130 -9.25 -5.46 7.51
N SER A 131 -9.90 -6.16 6.60
CA SER A 131 -9.35 -7.38 6.01
C SER A 131 -8.21 -7.12 5.00
N ARG A 132 -8.19 -5.95 4.35
CA ARG A 132 -7.26 -5.65 3.25
C ARG A 132 -6.06 -4.80 3.66
N LEU A 133 -6.22 -3.90 4.65
CA LEU A 133 -5.13 -3.03 5.13
C LEU A 133 -4.28 -3.66 6.25
N HIS A 134 -4.63 -4.86 6.72
CA HIS A 134 -3.81 -5.64 7.65
C HIS A 134 -2.74 -6.49 6.94
N LEU A 135 -2.47 -6.22 5.67
CA LEU A 135 -1.31 -6.82 4.99
C LEU A 135 -0.04 -6.23 5.63
N PRO A 136 0.88 -7.08 6.13
CA PRO A 136 2.15 -6.63 6.67
C PRO A 136 2.89 -5.83 5.60
N GLU A 137 3.56 -4.78 6.04
CA GLU A 137 4.54 -4.05 5.24
C GLU A 137 5.65 -5.03 4.79
N ALA A 138 5.46 -5.64 3.63
CA ALA A 138 6.54 -6.32 2.95
C ALA A 138 6.82 -5.57 1.64
N ASP A 139 8.05 -5.10 1.50
CA ASP A 139 8.69 -4.43 0.37
C ASP A 139 8.64 -2.89 0.33
N ALA A 140 9.38 -2.26 1.24
CA ALA A 140 10.02 -1.01 0.92
C ALA A 140 11.41 -1.32 0.32
N PRO A 141 11.76 -0.83 -0.88
CA PRO A 141 13.15 -0.88 -1.34
C PRO A 141 14.00 0.02 -0.41
N PRO A 142 15.26 -0.37 -0.12
CA PRO A 142 16.13 0.44 0.73
C PRO A 142 16.50 1.73 0.01
N GLY A 143 16.11 2.87 0.57
CA GLY A 143 16.54 4.17 0.09
C GLY A 143 15.53 5.30 0.26
N ALA A 144 15.24 5.71 1.48
CA ALA A 144 14.93 7.10 1.84
C ALA A 144 15.03 7.21 3.36
N ASP A 145 15.98 8.00 3.79
CA ASP A 145 16.35 8.28 5.18
C ASP A 145 15.15 8.69 6.04
N ASP A 146 14.90 7.95 7.11
CA ASP A 146 14.44 8.55 8.36
C ASP A 146 15.11 7.84 9.54
N VAL A 147 15.99 8.57 10.19
CA VAL A 147 16.80 8.13 11.33
C VAL A 147 16.00 8.46 12.59
N THR A 148 15.30 7.48 13.16
CA THR A 148 15.17 7.40 14.65
C THR A 148 14.50 6.10 15.08
N ALA A 149 15.17 5.40 15.98
CA ALA A 149 14.82 4.18 16.73
C ALA A 149 15.08 2.86 15.99
N ALA A 150 16.24 2.27 16.32
CA ALA A 150 16.64 0.94 15.92
C ALA A 150 15.79 -0.15 16.62
N PRO A 151 15.02 -0.97 15.85
CA PRO A 151 14.61 -2.29 16.32
C PRO A 151 15.82 -3.21 16.30
N THR A 152 15.90 -4.14 17.24
CA THR A 152 16.99 -5.10 17.30
C THR A 152 16.88 -6.07 16.11
N ALA A 153 17.98 -6.36 15.43
CA ALA A 153 18.07 -7.20 14.23
C ALA A 153 17.43 -8.60 14.35
N HIS A 154 17.10 -9.04 15.55
CA HIS A 154 16.42 -10.32 15.82
C HIS A 154 14.90 -10.28 15.60
N ASP A 155 14.25 -9.13 15.75
CA ASP A 155 12.81 -9.00 15.54
C ASP A 155 12.50 -8.88 14.03
N ASP A 156 13.39 -8.28 13.24
CA ASP A 156 13.25 -8.14 11.79
C ASP A 156 13.26 -9.52 11.09
N ALA A 157 14.23 -10.38 11.40
CA ALA A 157 14.36 -11.68 10.75
C ALA A 157 13.17 -12.61 11.01
N ARG A 158 12.57 -12.58 12.21
CA ARG A 158 11.37 -13.36 12.52
C ARG A 158 10.11 -12.79 11.87
N THR A 159 10.04 -11.48 11.70
CA THR A 159 8.95 -10.82 10.99
C THR A 159 8.99 -11.19 9.50
N ASP A 160 10.17 -11.20 8.89
CA ASP A 160 10.37 -11.63 7.50
C ASP A 160 9.99 -13.09 7.28
N VAL A 161 10.37 -13.99 8.21
CA VAL A 161 9.98 -15.41 8.15
C VAL A 161 8.47 -15.58 8.27
N ARG A 162 7.81 -14.83 9.15
CA ARG A 162 6.34 -14.84 9.27
C ARG A 162 5.68 -14.44 7.94
N ALA A 163 6.11 -13.31 7.35
CA ALA A 163 5.57 -12.80 6.10
C ALA A 163 5.78 -13.80 4.95
N ALA A 164 6.94 -14.45 4.87
CA ALA A 164 7.22 -15.46 3.87
C ALA A 164 6.33 -16.71 4.01
N LEU A 165 6.11 -17.20 5.23
CA LEU A 165 5.25 -18.36 5.49
C LEU A 165 3.76 -18.05 5.20
N ASP A 166 3.30 -16.84 5.55
CA ASP A 166 1.95 -16.37 5.21
C ASP A 166 1.76 -16.28 3.69
N GLY A 167 2.74 -15.73 2.98
CA GLY A 167 2.77 -15.68 1.50
C GLY A 167 2.79 -17.06 0.83
N LEU A 168 3.28 -18.09 1.51
CA LEU A 168 3.26 -19.48 1.05
C LEU A 168 1.94 -20.20 1.40
N GLY A 169 1.03 -19.54 2.13
CA GLY A 169 -0.31 -20.05 2.43
C GLY A 169 -0.42 -20.90 3.70
N TYR A 170 0.57 -20.87 4.59
CA TYR A 170 0.48 -21.54 5.89
C TYR A 170 -0.49 -20.80 6.84
N GLY A 171 -1.21 -21.56 7.69
CA GLY A 171 -2.17 -21.00 8.62
C GLY A 171 -1.50 -20.26 9.79
N THR A 172 -2.20 -19.25 10.35
CA THR A 172 -1.68 -18.40 11.44
C THR A 172 -1.22 -19.19 12.66
N GLU A 173 -1.90 -20.28 13.00
CA GLU A 173 -1.52 -21.13 14.15
C GLU A 173 -0.28 -22.00 13.84
N GLU A 174 -0.14 -22.48 12.61
CA GLU A 174 1.05 -23.20 12.15
C GLU A 174 2.29 -22.29 12.17
N ILE A 175 2.12 -21.05 11.67
CA ILE A 175 3.17 -20.04 11.69
C ILE A 175 3.60 -19.70 13.11
N LYS A 176 2.66 -19.48 14.04
CA LYS A 176 2.96 -19.21 15.44
C LYS A 176 3.70 -20.37 16.11
N GLY A 177 3.25 -21.61 15.87
CA GLY A 177 3.87 -22.79 16.42
C GLY A 177 5.33 -22.93 16.00
N VAL A 178 5.59 -22.82 14.71
CA VAL A 178 6.94 -22.92 14.16
C VAL A 178 7.83 -21.77 14.60
N LEU A 179 7.35 -20.53 14.59
CA LEU A 179 8.14 -19.37 15.04
C LEU A 179 8.56 -19.46 16.51
N ALA A 180 7.74 -20.08 17.38
CA ALA A 180 8.08 -20.27 18.78
C ALA A 180 9.24 -21.26 18.98
N GLU A 181 9.43 -22.20 18.05
CA GLU A 181 10.45 -23.25 18.10
C GLU A 181 11.75 -22.90 17.35
N LEU A 182 11.75 -21.81 16.58
CA LEU A 182 12.94 -21.38 15.86
C LEU A 182 14.01 -20.84 16.81
N PRO A 183 15.30 -21.16 16.55
CA PRO A 183 16.41 -20.61 17.32
C PRO A 183 16.48 -19.09 17.18
N ALA A 184 17.13 -18.43 18.12
CA ALA A 184 17.48 -17.04 17.99
C ALA A 184 18.48 -16.86 16.84
N GLY A 185 18.22 -15.94 15.93
CA GLY A 185 19.08 -15.68 14.77
C GLY A 185 18.61 -14.44 14.02
N ASP A 186 19.53 -13.85 13.28
CA ASP A 186 19.36 -12.64 12.47
C ASP A 186 19.34 -12.92 10.96
N ASP A 187 19.52 -14.17 10.53
CA ASP A 187 19.44 -14.60 9.12
C ASP A 187 18.04 -15.17 8.81
N ALA A 188 17.18 -14.33 8.24
CA ALA A 188 15.83 -14.69 7.84
C ALA A 188 15.80 -15.86 6.84
N GLY A 189 16.75 -15.95 5.91
CA GLY A 189 16.81 -17.02 4.92
C GLY A 189 17.15 -18.39 5.55
N ARG A 190 17.96 -18.41 6.61
CA ARG A 190 18.26 -19.63 7.36
C ARG A 190 17.07 -20.04 8.21
N LEU A 191 16.47 -19.09 8.93
CA LEU A 191 15.28 -19.32 9.76
C LEU A 191 14.10 -19.81 8.94
N LEU A 192 13.89 -19.26 7.74
CA LEU A 192 12.81 -19.70 6.84
C LEU A 192 13.02 -21.15 6.37
N ARG A 193 14.24 -21.53 5.99
CA ARG A 193 14.55 -22.92 5.62
C ARG A 193 14.26 -23.89 6.75
N GLU A 194 14.64 -23.52 7.96
CA GLU A 194 14.41 -24.35 9.15
C GLU A 194 12.90 -24.45 9.49
N ALA A 195 12.17 -23.35 9.36
CA ALA A 195 10.72 -23.32 9.51
C ALA A 195 10.02 -24.26 8.52
N LEU A 196 10.38 -24.19 7.24
CA LEU A 196 9.82 -25.04 6.19
C LEU A 196 10.12 -26.51 6.40
N GLN A 197 11.35 -26.86 6.87
CA GLN A 197 11.71 -28.25 7.20
C GLN A 197 10.85 -28.82 8.34
N ARG A 198 10.56 -28.00 9.35
CA ARG A 198 9.71 -28.43 10.49
C ARG A 198 8.25 -28.60 10.05
N LEU A 199 7.73 -27.66 9.27
CA LEU A 199 6.36 -27.77 8.73
C LEU A 199 6.19 -28.97 7.79
N ALA A 200 7.19 -29.28 6.96
CA ALA A 200 7.19 -30.45 6.11
C ALA A 200 7.30 -31.77 6.91
N GLY A 201 7.98 -31.78 8.05
CA GLY A 201 8.10 -32.94 8.93
C GLY A 201 6.87 -33.23 9.78
N VAL A 202 5.98 -32.26 9.96
CA VAL A 202 4.68 -32.43 10.67
C VAL A 202 3.60 -32.98 9.73
N ALA A 203 3.78 -32.86 8.42
CA ALA A 203 2.83 -33.32 7.39
C ALA A 203 3.05 -34.78 6.93
N ALA A 204 3.96 -35.51 7.53
CA ALA A 204 4.24 -36.93 7.32
C ALA A 204 3.83 -37.77 8.55
#